data_a89400ee9043cb05b7edd5e099d3225b
#
_entry.id   a89400ee9043cb05b7edd5e099d3225b
#
_cell.length_a   1.000
_cell.length_b   1.000
_cell.length_c   1.000
_cell.angle_alpha   90.00
_cell.angle_beta   90.00
_cell.angle_gamma   90.00
#
_symmetry.space_group_name_H-M   'P 1'
#
loop_
_entity.id
_entity.type
_entity.pdbx_description
1 polymer ?
#
loop_
_entity_poly.entity_id
_entity_poly.type
_entity_poly.pdbx_seq_one_letter_code
_entity_poly.pdbx_strand_id
1 'polypeptide(L)'
;MGAVKWARLLRVAGLSGRKGYGIVDQPGALQSLSLGLTPCRLAAGLHATVPLHRAHQGGSRTRLVSRAGPTTLGILLLAAGLASALLHPSNPTFAEEPPAPNERPLIRLAEIQEHNREAGTFWVYRGDRVYDITDWVPNHPGGEVILRAVGGSIEPYWNIFTIHQNRDVYDILEQYFIGNIDPRDLVDGKAPARLVDDPFKSDPERDSSLMVRSSRPCNAETPASELGTFITPAEKFYVRNHLWVPDVGDAEDHRLTIELIDGEEVTYSVADLRKNFRDVLAHAGVDLNEPDEDIKHAQFVGAEAYGASISFDKAIDRHGDVMLVYAMNGQALPRDHGYPLRVLVPGHVAARSVKWLNKVILSGDESTSQWQKRDYKCFGPNVASHNVNWDDAPAIQETPVQSAITGVRQVKGDRLRDSDLARVYGLEEESVVLEGYAFAGGGREIIRVDVSPDNGKTWWQAQLLPHDKDVHDDNQKAWAWKQWRLAVPTHALHEHFCVKAVDESYNSQPEQFDAFYNFRGNLANGWHRVPVSSRSKD
;
A
#
# COMPACT_ATOMS: atom_id res chain seq x y z
N MET A 1 7.83 1.45 -0.74
CA MET A 1 9.01 1.80 -1.56
C MET A 1 9.84 0.60 -1.97
N GLY A 2 9.50 -0.45 -2.48
CA GLY A 2 10.39 -1.59 -2.79
C GLY A 2 9.86 -2.64 -3.75
N ALA A 3 8.66 -2.47 -4.25
CA ALA A 3 7.99 -3.51 -5.03
C ALA A 3 8.61 -3.79 -6.43
N VAL A 4 9.42 -2.91 -6.96
CA VAL A 4 9.76 -2.92 -8.40
C VAL A 4 11.09 -3.62 -8.76
N LYS A 5 11.95 -3.94 -7.79
CA LYS A 5 13.24 -4.61 -8.11
C LYS A 5 13.13 -6.11 -8.46
N TRP A 6 11.94 -6.68 -8.41
CA TRP A 6 11.71 -8.13 -8.53
C TRP A 6 11.51 -8.67 -9.96
N ALA A 7 11.05 -7.85 -10.88
CA ALA A 7 10.63 -8.29 -12.20
C ALA A 7 11.73 -8.94 -13.07
N ARG A 8 13.00 -8.71 -12.74
CA ARG A 8 14.12 -9.15 -13.58
C ARG A 8 14.57 -10.61 -13.40
N LEU A 9 14.30 -11.19 -12.23
CA LEU A 9 14.90 -12.50 -11.86
C LEU A 9 14.14 -13.71 -12.38
N LEU A 10 12.88 -13.57 -12.73
CA LEU A 10 12.04 -14.70 -13.12
C LEU A 10 12.24 -15.19 -14.57
N ARG A 11 12.90 -14.41 -15.44
CA ARG A 11 13.17 -14.83 -16.83
C ARG A 11 14.39 -15.73 -17.02
N VAL A 12 15.37 -15.69 -16.11
CA VAL A 12 16.59 -16.49 -16.25
C VAL A 12 16.39 -17.97 -15.93
N ALA A 13 15.39 -18.32 -15.14
CA ALA A 13 15.11 -19.70 -14.76
C ALA A 13 14.27 -20.51 -15.80
N GLY A 14 13.75 -19.88 -16.84
CA GLY A 14 12.87 -20.49 -17.85
C GLY A 14 13.54 -20.96 -19.15
N LEU A 15 14.84 -20.74 -19.32
CA LEU A 15 15.55 -21.08 -20.57
C LEU A 15 16.61 -22.15 -20.37
N SER A 16 16.21 -23.37 -20.07
CA SER A 16 17.03 -24.56 -20.35
C SER A 16 16.15 -25.63 -20.98
N GLY A 17 16.19 -25.69 -22.29
CA GLY A 17 15.66 -26.86 -22.98
C GLY A 17 15.08 -26.64 -24.37
N ARG A 18 15.90 -26.31 -25.34
CA ARG A 18 15.76 -26.85 -26.71
C ARG A 18 17.10 -26.84 -27.43
N LYS A 19 17.54 -28.04 -27.74
CA LYS A 19 18.69 -28.33 -28.60
C LYS A 19 18.32 -28.17 -30.07
N GLY A 20 19.25 -27.56 -30.85
CA GLY A 20 19.71 -28.25 -32.06
C GLY A 20 19.34 -27.66 -33.41
N TYR A 21 20.38 -27.47 -34.20
CA TYR A 21 20.49 -27.29 -35.66
C TYR A 21 20.35 -25.85 -36.15
N GLY A 22 21.27 -25.25 -36.91
CA GLY A 22 22.41 -25.69 -37.67
C GLY A 22 23.00 -24.47 -38.34
N ILE A 23 24.30 -24.42 -38.43
CA ILE A 23 25.14 -23.41 -39.05
C ILE A 23 24.94 -23.39 -40.58
N VAL A 24 24.78 -22.21 -41.19
CA VAL A 24 25.35 -21.92 -42.53
C VAL A 24 25.77 -20.46 -42.60
N ASP A 25 27.01 -20.26 -42.80
CA ASP A 25 27.70 -19.05 -43.24
C ASP A 25 27.38 -18.68 -44.70
N GLN A 26 27.26 -17.41 -45.02
CA GLN A 26 28.06 -16.73 -46.03
C GLN A 26 27.51 -15.30 -46.34
N PRO A 27 28.38 -14.37 -46.73
CA PRO A 27 28.10 -12.93 -46.77
C PRO A 27 27.80 -12.41 -48.20
N GLY A 28 27.14 -11.25 -48.28
CA GLY A 28 27.09 -10.58 -49.58
C GLY A 28 26.15 -9.38 -49.70
N ALA A 29 26.79 -8.26 -49.97
CA ALA A 29 26.33 -7.17 -50.83
C ALA A 29 25.50 -6.01 -50.23
N LEU A 30 26.21 -4.91 -50.03
CA LEU A 30 25.73 -3.52 -50.10
C LEU A 30 24.86 -3.25 -51.34
N GLN A 31 23.70 -2.68 -51.16
CA GLN A 31 23.13 -1.76 -52.15
C GLN A 31 22.40 -0.63 -51.44
N SER A 32 22.91 0.57 -51.67
CA SER A 32 22.34 1.87 -51.37
C SER A 32 21.07 2.14 -52.24
N LEU A 33 20.02 2.55 -51.59
CA LEU A 33 18.89 3.23 -52.30
C LEU A 33 18.49 4.48 -51.51
N SER A 34 18.91 5.61 -52.10
CA SER A 34 18.42 6.94 -51.80
C SER A 34 17.07 7.18 -52.48
N LEU A 35 16.07 7.64 -51.70
CA LEU A 35 14.89 8.30 -52.18
C LEU A 35 14.35 9.15 -51.02
N GLY A 36 14.41 10.44 -50.99
CA GLY A 36 13.66 11.31 -51.85
C GLY A 36 12.75 12.11 -50.91
N LEU A 37 13.28 13.21 -50.31
CA LEU A 37 12.54 14.17 -49.51
C LEU A 37 11.64 15.00 -50.43
N THR A 38 10.34 15.04 -50.16
CA THR A 38 9.45 16.10 -50.66
C THR A 38 8.72 16.75 -49.48
N PRO A 39 8.77 18.08 -49.34
CA PRO A 39 8.12 18.78 -48.24
C PRO A 39 6.67 19.11 -48.61
N CYS A 40 5.73 18.78 -47.72
CA CYS A 40 4.38 19.28 -47.83
C CYS A 40 4.20 20.54 -46.99
N ARG A 41 3.77 21.57 -47.67
CA ARG A 41 3.58 22.94 -47.17
C ARG A 41 2.38 23.04 -46.22
N LEU A 42 2.56 23.95 -45.26
CA LEU A 42 1.56 24.57 -44.39
C LEU A 42 0.32 25.06 -45.16
N ALA A 43 -0.84 24.89 -44.54
CA ALA A 43 -1.97 25.80 -44.71
C ALA A 43 -2.34 26.35 -43.34
N ALA A 44 -2.25 27.65 -43.24
CA ALA A 44 -2.61 28.46 -42.08
C ALA A 44 -4.12 28.72 -42.06
N GLY A 45 -4.63 28.95 -40.86
CA GLY A 45 -5.76 29.83 -40.65
C GLY A 45 -6.97 29.24 -39.96
N LEU A 46 -7.15 29.67 -38.71
CA LEU A 46 -8.41 30.31 -38.31
C LEU A 46 -8.28 30.83 -36.86
N HIS A 47 -8.15 32.12 -36.73
CA HIS A 47 -8.33 32.89 -35.51
C HIS A 47 -9.81 32.84 -35.08
N ALA A 48 -10.06 32.53 -33.82
CA ALA A 48 -11.30 32.87 -33.16
C ALA A 48 -10.98 33.72 -31.93
N THR A 49 -11.19 35.01 -32.06
CA THR A 49 -11.17 36.02 -31.01
C THR A 49 -12.46 35.95 -30.20
N VAL A 50 -12.36 35.87 -28.89
CA VAL A 50 -13.46 36.07 -27.93
C VAL A 50 -13.23 37.41 -27.23
N PRO A 51 -14.22 38.32 -27.17
CA PRO A 51 -14.04 39.66 -26.63
C PRO A 51 -14.20 39.70 -25.12
N LEU A 52 -13.28 40.44 -24.48
CA LEU A 52 -13.35 40.88 -23.09
C LEU A 52 -14.48 41.92 -22.93
N HIS A 53 -15.42 41.64 -22.04
CA HIS A 53 -16.30 42.68 -21.51
C HIS A 53 -15.81 43.15 -20.14
N ARG A 54 -15.39 44.43 -20.10
CA ARG A 54 -15.17 45.26 -18.94
C ARG A 54 -16.53 45.70 -18.40
N ALA A 55 -16.80 45.52 -17.11
CA ALA A 55 -17.91 46.17 -16.42
C ALA A 55 -17.39 47.17 -15.40
N HIS A 56 -17.97 48.33 -15.50
CA HIS A 56 -17.70 49.54 -14.71
C HIS A 56 -18.29 49.45 -13.30
N GLN A 57 -17.64 50.22 -12.43
CA GLN A 57 -18.03 50.59 -11.06
C GLN A 57 -19.30 51.48 -11.05
N GLY A 58 -20.00 51.44 -9.94
CA GLY A 58 -21.01 52.44 -9.59
C GLY A 58 -21.87 51.95 -8.41
N GLY A 59 -21.79 52.49 -7.38
CA GLY A 59 -21.95 52.86 -6.06
C GLY A 59 -23.39 53.11 -5.62
N SER A 60 -23.52 53.16 -4.31
CA SER A 60 -24.44 53.90 -3.45
C SER A 60 -25.53 53.11 -2.68
N ARG A 61 -25.32 53.10 -1.43
CA ARG A 61 -26.21 53.11 -0.26
C ARG A 61 -27.73 53.23 -0.52
N THR A 62 -28.53 52.37 0.18
CA THR A 62 -29.49 52.89 1.20
C THR A 62 -30.04 51.73 2.06
N ARG A 63 -30.12 51.98 3.34
CA ARG A 63 -30.84 51.19 4.35
C ARG A 63 -32.34 51.30 4.17
N LEU A 64 -33.06 50.21 4.38
CA LEU A 64 -34.40 50.32 5.01
C LEU A 64 -34.72 49.02 5.76
N VAL A 65 -35.01 49.20 7.01
CA VAL A 65 -35.47 48.26 8.02
C VAL A 65 -37.00 48.07 7.81
N SER A 66 -37.49 46.86 7.77
CA SER A 66 -38.84 46.59 8.23
C SER A 66 -38.94 45.17 8.79
N ARG A 67 -39.34 45.17 10.05
CA ARG A 67 -39.78 44.03 10.84
C ARG A 67 -41.12 43.52 10.30
N ALA A 68 -41.27 42.20 10.11
CA ALA A 68 -42.54 41.52 10.28
C ALA A 68 -42.25 40.08 10.73
N GLY A 69 -42.82 39.71 11.88
CA GLY A 69 -42.59 38.46 12.58
C GLY A 69 -43.36 37.27 11.97
N PRO A 70 -42.96 36.07 12.34
CA PRO A 70 -43.63 34.85 11.91
C PRO A 70 -44.58 34.37 13.02
N THR A 71 -45.87 34.54 12.82
CA THR A 71 -46.88 33.84 13.61
C THR A 71 -48.03 33.49 12.68
N THR A 72 -48.26 32.24 12.42
CA THR A 72 -49.56 31.57 12.18
C THR A 72 -49.51 30.27 11.35
N LEU A 73 -48.35 29.72 10.99
CA LEU A 73 -48.33 28.45 10.26
C LEU A 73 -47.82 27.24 11.11
N GLY A 74 -47.36 27.47 12.33
CA GLY A 74 -46.82 26.44 13.23
C GLY A 74 -47.87 25.69 14.09
N ILE A 75 -49.09 26.19 14.21
CA ILE A 75 -50.08 25.65 15.15
C ILE A 75 -50.99 24.59 14.50
N LEU A 76 -51.12 24.53 13.20
CA LEU A 76 -51.99 23.55 12.50
C LEU A 76 -51.32 22.18 12.26
N LEU A 77 -49.98 22.06 12.36
CA LEU A 77 -49.27 20.77 12.22
C LEU A 77 -49.10 20.04 13.56
N LEU A 78 -49.21 20.74 14.70
CA LEU A 78 -49.14 20.11 16.02
C LEU A 78 -50.48 19.49 16.46
N ALA A 79 -51.63 19.92 15.91
CA ALA A 79 -52.92 19.36 16.20
C ALA A 79 -53.24 18.05 15.46
N ALA A 80 -52.61 17.81 14.31
CA ALA A 80 -52.77 16.57 13.53
C ALA A 80 -51.91 15.42 14.07
N GLY A 81 -50.78 15.71 14.75
CA GLY A 81 -49.91 14.71 15.39
C GLY A 81 -50.45 14.14 16.70
N LEU A 82 -51.27 14.92 17.43
CA LEU A 82 -51.86 14.50 18.72
C LEU A 82 -53.16 13.68 18.57
N ALA A 83 -53.85 13.76 17.44
CA ALA A 83 -55.05 12.98 17.19
C ALA A 83 -54.78 11.55 16.68
N SER A 84 -53.60 11.30 16.12
CA SER A 84 -53.18 9.96 15.64
C SER A 84 -52.60 9.08 16.75
N ALA A 85 -52.15 9.68 17.85
CA ALA A 85 -51.55 8.97 18.98
C ALA A 85 -52.60 8.37 19.97
N LEU A 86 -53.89 8.71 19.79
CA LEU A 86 -54.95 8.26 20.71
C LEU A 86 -55.75 7.04 20.20
N LEU A 87 -55.40 6.47 19.02
CA LEU A 87 -56.17 5.39 18.40
C LEU A 87 -55.45 4.07 18.20
N HIS A 88 -54.19 3.95 18.65
CA HIS A 88 -53.48 2.67 18.67
C HIS A 88 -52.86 2.47 20.05
N PRO A 89 -53.27 1.50 20.84
CA PRO A 89 -52.55 1.08 22.02
C PRO A 89 -51.39 0.18 21.59
N SER A 90 -50.30 0.78 21.13
CA SER A 90 -49.02 0.11 21.14
C SER A 90 -48.42 0.26 22.54
N ASN A 91 -48.32 -0.84 23.27
CA ASN A 91 -47.53 -0.90 24.49
C ASN A 91 -46.18 -0.21 24.24
N PRO A 92 -45.78 0.78 25.02
CA PRO A 92 -44.42 1.24 25.00
C PRO A 92 -43.59 0.07 25.56
N THR A 93 -42.84 -0.62 24.72
CA THR A 93 -41.61 -1.27 25.15
C THR A 93 -40.73 -0.14 25.69
N PHE A 94 -40.73 0.00 27.01
CA PHE A 94 -39.73 0.80 27.70
C PHE A 94 -38.38 0.24 27.23
N ALA A 95 -37.62 1.02 26.48
CA ALA A 95 -36.18 0.80 26.40
C ALA A 95 -35.72 0.83 27.87
N GLU A 96 -35.30 -0.29 28.41
CA GLU A 96 -34.67 -0.33 29.72
C GLU A 96 -33.58 0.74 29.74
N GLU A 97 -33.75 1.73 30.62
CA GLU A 97 -32.65 2.65 30.93
C GLU A 97 -31.45 1.80 31.30
N PRO A 98 -30.25 2.11 30.77
CA PRO A 98 -29.07 1.37 31.16
C PRO A 98 -28.96 1.42 32.70
N PRO A 99 -28.74 0.29 33.37
CA PRO A 99 -28.70 0.21 34.82
C PRO A 99 -27.68 1.21 35.39
N ALA A 100 -28.02 1.79 36.52
CA ALA A 100 -27.14 2.72 37.23
C ALA A 100 -25.76 2.07 37.45
N PRO A 101 -24.66 2.84 37.52
CA PRO A 101 -23.28 2.31 37.55
C PRO A 101 -22.98 1.27 38.63
N ASN A 102 -23.79 1.15 39.65
CA ASN A 102 -23.69 0.18 40.76
C ASN A 102 -24.58 -1.08 40.64
N GLU A 103 -25.35 -1.25 39.56
CA GLU A 103 -26.29 -2.36 39.36
C GLU A 103 -25.98 -3.25 38.16
N ARG A 104 -24.77 -3.12 37.58
CA ARG A 104 -24.40 -3.94 36.44
C ARG A 104 -24.19 -5.41 36.86
N PRO A 105 -24.52 -6.37 35.98
CA PRO A 105 -24.50 -7.78 36.33
C PRO A 105 -23.09 -8.25 36.71
N LEU A 106 -23.03 -9.16 37.67
CA LEU A 106 -21.84 -9.92 38.00
C LEU A 106 -21.81 -11.18 37.12
N ILE A 107 -20.80 -11.31 36.31
CA ILE A 107 -20.66 -12.33 35.28
C ILE A 107 -19.60 -13.35 35.70
N ARG A 108 -19.94 -14.65 35.64
CA ARG A 108 -19.00 -15.73 35.97
C ARG A 108 -17.99 -15.91 34.85
N LEU A 109 -16.74 -16.24 35.19
CA LEU A 109 -15.71 -16.58 34.21
C LEU A 109 -16.12 -17.75 33.31
N ALA A 110 -16.86 -18.72 33.83
CA ALA A 110 -17.40 -19.83 33.05
C ALA A 110 -18.36 -19.36 31.95
N GLU A 111 -19.22 -18.38 32.26
CA GLU A 111 -20.14 -17.77 31.30
C GLU A 111 -19.37 -17.02 30.20
N ILE A 112 -18.32 -16.26 30.54
CA ILE A 112 -17.48 -15.58 29.54
C ILE A 112 -16.85 -16.59 28.56
N GLN A 113 -16.44 -17.76 29.05
CA GLN A 113 -15.84 -18.82 28.22
C GLN A 113 -16.82 -19.46 27.24
N GLU A 114 -18.12 -19.44 27.55
CA GLU A 114 -19.18 -19.93 26.66
C GLU A 114 -19.41 -18.99 25.47
N HIS A 115 -19.11 -17.69 25.61
CA HIS A 115 -19.19 -16.70 24.53
C HIS A 115 -17.92 -16.67 23.71
N ASN A 116 -17.79 -17.62 22.77
CA ASN A 116 -16.60 -17.90 21.99
C ASN A 116 -16.91 -18.09 20.50
N ARG A 117 -15.95 -18.56 19.70
CA ARG A 117 -16.11 -18.76 18.26
C ARG A 117 -17.22 -19.74 17.91
N GLU A 118 -17.43 -20.76 18.70
CA GLU A 118 -18.45 -21.79 18.46
C GLU A 118 -19.86 -21.27 18.72
N ALA A 119 -20.00 -20.41 19.74
CA ALA A 119 -21.26 -19.78 20.10
C ALA A 119 -21.66 -18.63 19.17
N GLY A 120 -20.70 -18.05 18.42
CA GLY A 120 -20.94 -16.89 17.55
C GLY A 120 -21.17 -15.58 18.30
N THR A 121 -20.96 -15.54 19.61
CA THR A 121 -20.94 -14.36 20.47
C THR A 121 -19.58 -14.21 21.10
N PHE A 122 -19.06 -12.98 21.23
CA PHE A 122 -17.64 -12.77 21.51
C PHE A 122 -17.44 -11.90 22.73
N TRP A 123 -17.29 -12.53 23.90
CA TRP A 123 -17.00 -11.83 25.14
C TRP A 123 -15.53 -11.91 25.50
N VAL A 124 -15.04 -10.82 26.08
CA VAL A 124 -13.66 -10.70 26.58
C VAL A 124 -13.69 -9.98 27.92
N TYR A 125 -12.59 -10.09 28.69
CA TYR A 125 -12.45 -9.29 29.90
C TYR A 125 -11.08 -8.60 29.99
N ARG A 126 -11.06 -7.48 30.73
CA ARG A 126 -9.85 -6.77 31.11
C ARG A 126 -9.93 -6.34 32.57
N GLY A 127 -8.95 -6.76 33.36
CA GLY A 127 -9.06 -6.61 34.82
C GLY A 127 -10.27 -7.40 35.35
N ASP A 128 -11.20 -6.68 35.98
CA ASP A 128 -12.49 -7.20 36.48
C ASP A 128 -13.67 -6.86 35.57
N ARG A 129 -13.45 -6.22 34.42
CA ARG A 129 -14.50 -5.71 33.52
C ARG A 129 -14.71 -6.63 32.34
N VAL A 130 -15.97 -6.90 31.99
CA VAL A 130 -16.40 -7.77 30.88
C VAL A 130 -17.00 -6.94 29.75
N TYR A 131 -16.66 -7.32 28.53
CA TYR A 131 -17.09 -6.61 27.31
C TYR A 131 -17.65 -7.59 26.28
N ASP A 132 -18.79 -7.25 25.69
CA ASP A 132 -19.34 -7.95 24.54
C ASP A 132 -18.87 -7.24 23.26
N ILE A 133 -17.91 -7.85 22.58
CA ILE A 133 -17.30 -7.29 21.37
C ILE A 133 -17.87 -7.88 20.07
N THR A 134 -19.00 -8.59 20.14
CA THR A 134 -19.59 -9.28 18.98
C THR A 134 -19.77 -8.35 17.78
N ASP A 135 -20.36 -7.17 18.00
CA ASP A 135 -20.57 -6.18 16.94
C ASP A 135 -19.31 -5.42 16.52
N TRP A 136 -18.25 -5.49 17.35
CA TRP A 136 -16.97 -4.85 17.05
C TRP A 136 -16.06 -5.68 16.14
N VAL A 137 -16.13 -7.01 16.22
CA VAL A 137 -15.25 -7.92 15.48
C VAL A 137 -15.17 -7.60 13.98
N PRO A 138 -16.29 -7.35 13.27
CA PRO A 138 -16.26 -6.99 11.85
C PRO A 138 -15.58 -5.63 11.58
N ASN A 139 -15.48 -4.79 12.61
CA ASN A 139 -14.92 -3.43 12.51
C ASN A 139 -13.50 -3.32 13.09
N HIS A 140 -12.98 -4.41 13.65
CA HIS A 140 -11.66 -4.41 14.28
C HIS A 140 -10.54 -4.21 13.25
N PRO A 141 -9.65 -3.20 13.41
CA PRO A 141 -8.58 -2.89 12.46
C PRO A 141 -7.60 -4.04 12.19
N GLY A 142 -7.42 -4.97 13.12
CA GLY A 142 -6.62 -6.18 12.99
C GLY A 142 -7.38 -7.37 12.37
N GLY A 143 -8.64 -7.18 11.93
CA GLY A 143 -9.49 -8.27 11.43
C GLY A 143 -9.78 -9.32 12.50
N GLU A 144 -9.96 -10.56 12.08
CA GLU A 144 -10.34 -11.68 12.95
C GLU A 144 -9.28 -12.10 13.99
N VAL A 145 -8.09 -11.50 13.97
CA VAL A 145 -7.07 -11.78 14.99
C VAL A 145 -7.59 -11.52 16.42
N ILE A 146 -8.53 -10.61 16.59
CA ILE A 146 -9.18 -10.31 17.87
C ILE A 146 -9.87 -11.54 18.48
N LEU A 147 -10.35 -12.47 17.65
CA LEU A 147 -11.02 -13.69 18.08
C LEU A 147 -10.10 -14.65 18.88
N ARG A 148 -8.78 -14.40 18.92
CA ARG A 148 -7.86 -15.11 19.79
C ARG A 148 -8.07 -14.81 21.27
N ALA A 149 -8.60 -13.63 21.57
CA ALA A 149 -8.84 -13.18 22.94
C ALA A 149 -10.19 -13.63 23.49
N VAL A 150 -11.11 -14.03 22.62
CA VAL A 150 -12.51 -14.33 22.94
C VAL A 150 -12.60 -15.48 23.97
N GLY A 151 -13.55 -15.34 24.89
CA GLY A 151 -13.72 -16.23 26.05
C GLY A 151 -12.65 -16.06 27.13
N GLY A 152 -11.86 -14.97 27.08
CA GLY A 152 -10.75 -14.77 27.99
C GLY A 152 -10.26 -13.33 28.16
N SER A 153 -9.08 -13.19 28.79
CA SER A 153 -8.43 -11.90 28.99
C SER A 153 -7.84 -11.35 27.69
N ILE A 154 -8.07 -10.05 27.44
CA ILE A 154 -7.41 -9.32 26.37
C ILE A 154 -6.01 -8.81 26.74
N GLU A 155 -5.67 -8.73 28.03
CA GLU A 155 -4.43 -8.09 28.49
C GLU A 155 -3.15 -8.70 27.89
N PRO A 156 -3.01 -10.03 27.73
CA PRO A 156 -1.83 -10.59 27.10
C PRO A 156 -1.63 -10.10 25.67
N TYR A 157 -2.71 -9.99 24.91
CA TYR A 157 -2.69 -9.50 23.53
C TYR A 157 -2.41 -8.00 23.47
N TRP A 158 -2.96 -7.22 24.39
CA TRP A 158 -2.72 -5.77 24.48
C TRP A 158 -1.26 -5.44 24.83
N ASN A 159 -0.59 -6.32 25.59
CA ASN A 159 0.84 -6.19 25.87
C ASN A 159 1.70 -6.53 24.63
N ILE A 160 1.23 -7.47 23.80
CA ILE A 160 1.90 -7.87 22.55
C ILE A 160 1.73 -6.77 21.48
N PHE A 161 0.50 -6.29 21.30
CA PHE A 161 0.14 -5.29 20.30
C PHE A 161 0.01 -3.91 20.98
N THR A 162 1.13 -3.22 21.12
CA THR A 162 1.22 -1.97 21.88
C THR A 162 0.33 -0.83 21.37
N ILE A 163 -0.21 -0.92 20.15
CA ILE A 163 -1.19 0.03 19.63
C ILE A 163 -2.45 0.09 20.50
N HIS A 164 -2.80 -1.00 21.18
CA HIS A 164 -3.95 -1.06 22.08
C HIS A 164 -3.77 -0.22 23.36
N GLN A 165 -2.55 0.24 23.65
CA GLN A 165 -2.26 1.14 24.79
C GLN A 165 -2.67 2.59 24.50
N ASN A 166 -3.18 2.87 23.30
CA ASN A 166 -3.68 4.19 22.93
C ASN A 166 -5.01 4.49 23.63
N ARG A 167 -5.20 5.71 24.12
CA ARG A 167 -6.42 6.13 24.83
C ARG A 167 -7.68 5.90 24.01
N ASP A 168 -7.63 6.23 22.73
CA ASP A 168 -8.78 6.06 21.82
C ASP A 168 -9.27 4.59 21.75
N VAL A 169 -8.37 3.61 21.91
CA VAL A 169 -8.73 2.19 21.91
C VAL A 169 -9.42 1.81 23.22
N TYR A 170 -9.02 2.39 24.34
CA TYR A 170 -9.75 2.22 25.61
C TYR A 170 -11.15 2.82 25.51
N ASP A 171 -11.29 4.01 24.95
CA ASP A 171 -12.57 4.70 24.78
C ASP A 171 -13.52 3.91 23.86
N ILE A 172 -12.99 3.20 22.84
CA ILE A 172 -13.77 2.26 22.02
C ILE A 172 -14.21 1.05 22.84
N LEU A 173 -13.29 0.41 23.56
CA LEU A 173 -13.59 -0.79 24.36
C LEU A 173 -14.71 -0.51 25.39
N GLU A 174 -14.67 0.66 26.04
CA GLU A 174 -15.65 1.04 27.05
C GLU A 174 -17.10 1.10 26.54
N GLN A 175 -17.31 1.29 25.24
CA GLN A 175 -18.64 1.28 24.63
C GLN A 175 -19.28 -0.12 24.64
N TYR A 176 -18.48 -1.17 24.77
CA TYR A 176 -18.90 -2.57 24.77
C TYR A 176 -18.97 -3.19 26.17
N PHE A 177 -18.84 -2.36 27.22
CA PHE A 177 -18.86 -2.81 28.61
C PHE A 177 -20.25 -3.31 29.03
N ILE A 178 -20.33 -4.57 29.49
CA ILE A 178 -21.58 -5.23 29.86
C ILE A 178 -21.70 -5.56 31.35
N GLY A 179 -20.60 -5.68 32.11
CA GLY A 179 -20.65 -6.03 33.52
C GLY A 179 -19.28 -6.31 34.13
N ASN A 180 -19.26 -6.71 35.39
CA ASN A 180 -18.02 -7.05 36.10
C ASN A 180 -17.93 -8.55 36.35
N ILE A 181 -16.70 -9.07 36.44
CA ILE A 181 -16.47 -10.47 36.85
C ILE A 181 -16.96 -10.65 38.30
N ASP A 182 -17.66 -11.74 38.53
CA ASP A 182 -18.09 -12.10 39.89
C ASP A 182 -16.86 -12.22 40.82
N PRO A 183 -16.86 -11.52 41.97
CA PRO A 183 -15.73 -11.58 42.92
C PRO A 183 -15.33 -12.98 43.36
N ARG A 184 -16.23 -13.96 43.27
CA ARG A 184 -15.94 -15.37 43.58
C ARG A 184 -14.95 -16.02 42.60
N ASP A 185 -14.81 -15.47 41.41
CA ASP A 185 -13.89 -15.93 40.36
C ASP A 185 -12.57 -15.13 40.34
N LEU A 186 -12.43 -14.13 41.23
CA LEU A 186 -11.21 -13.33 41.32
C LEU A 186 -10.27 -13.94 42.40
N VAL A 187 -8.97 -13.96 42.08
CA VAL A 187 -7.88 -14.31 43.02
C VAL A 187 -7.15 -13.03 43.39
N ASP A 188 -7.13 -12.68 44.67
CA ASP A 188 -6.57 -11.40 45.16
C ASP A 188 -7.15 -10.16 44.41
N GLY A 189 -8.46 -10.19 44.08
CA GLY A 189 -9.16 -9.12 43.37
C GLY A 189 -8.80 -9.01 41.90
N LYS A 190 -8.15 -10.01 41.32
CA LYS A 190 -7.78 -10.04 39.90
C LYS A 190 -8.30 -11.31 39.23
N ALA A 191 -8.70 -11.20 37.97
CA ALA A 191 -9.00 -12.35 37.15
C ALA A 191 -7.73 -13.22 36.94
N PRO A 192 -7.86 -14.55 36.88
CA PRO A 192 -6.75 -15.44 36.62
C PRO A 192 -5.98 -15.04 35.36
N ALA A 193 -4.65 -14.95 35.45
CA ALA A 193 -3.83 -14.66 34.29
C ALA A 193 -3.90 -15.80 33.26
N ARG A 194 -4.26 -15.50 32.03
CA ARG A 194 -4.15 -16.46 30.93
C ARG A 194 -2.75 -16.39 30.34
N LEU A 195 -2.04 -17.49 30.34
CA LEU A 195 -0.80 -17.64 29.58
C LEU A 195 -1.17 -17.74 28.10
N VAL A 196 -0.66 -16.83 27.32
CA VAL A 196 -0.82 -16.81 25.86
C VAL A 196 0.56 -16.93 25.25
N ASP A 197 0.72 -17.84 24.31
CA ASP A 197 1.94 -17.93 23.52
C ASP A 197 2.13 -16.65 22.71
N ASP A 198 3.32 -16.07 22.81
CA ASP A 198 3.70 -14.92 22.02
C ASP A 198 3.84 -15.33 20.54
N PRO A 199 2.94 -14.91 19.63
CA PRO A 199 2.99 -15.31 18.23
C PRO A 199 4.22 -14.78 17.50
N PHE A 200 4.88 -13.72 18.02
CA PHE A 200 6.10 -13.17 17.45
C PHE A 200 7.37 -13.93 17.84
N LYS A 201 7.25 -14.94 18.73
CA LYS A 201 8.40 -15.73 19.18
C LYS A 201 9.09 -16.49 18.04
N SER A 202 8.33 -16.85 17.01
CA SER A 202 8.82 -17.56 15.82
C SER A 202 9.20 -16.64 14.67
N ASP A 203 9.13 -15.30 14.86
CA ASP A 203 9.55 -14.35 13.83
C ASP A 203 11.02 -14.59 13.47
N PRO A 204 11.39 -14.47 12.17
CA PRO A 204 12.77 -14.65 11.74
C PRO A 204 13.70 -13.57 12.29
N GLU A 205 14.96 -13.91 12.47
CA GLU A 205 16.02 -12.92 12.69
C GLU A 205 16.22 -12.08 11.44
N ARG A 206 16.51 -10.80 11.63
CA ARG A 206 16.62 -9.81 10.55
C ARG A 206 18.00 -9.16 10.57
N ASP A 207 18.48 -8.75 9.39
CA ASP A 207 19.75 -8.06 9.27
C ASP A 207 19.76 -6.80 10.13
N SER A 208 20.83 -6.64 10.94
CA SER A 208 20.97 -5.53 11.89
C SER A 208 21.16 -4.16 11.23
N SER A 209 21.49 -4.12 9.92
CA SER A 209 21.59 -2.87 9.16
C SER A 209 20.24 -2.28 8.80
N LEU A 210 19.15 -3.04 8.87
CA LEU A 210 17.80 -2.53 8.61
C LEU A 210 17.39 -1.48 9.63
N MET A 211 16.79 -0.40 9.15
CA MET A 211 16.26 0.66 10.02
C MET A 211 14.89 0.27 10.57
N VAL A 212 14.85 -0.32 11.76
CA VAL A 212 13.63 -0.78 12.39
C VAL A 212 12.75 0.42 12.81
N ARG A 213 11.54 0.49 12.27
CA ARG A 213 10.51 1.49 12.60
C ARG A 213 9.54 0.98 13.66
N SER A 214 9.24 -0.32 13.61
CA SER A 214 8.44 -1.04 14.59
C SER A 214 8.96 -2.47 14.69
N SER A 215 9.08 -3.00 15.91
CA SER A 215 9.55 -4.37 16.13
C SER A 215 8.43 -5.39 16.09
N ARG A 216 7.20 -5.03 16.50
CA ARG A 216 6.04 -5.94 16.61
C ARG A 216 4.74 -5.23 16.25
N PRO A 217 4.15 -5.48 15.08
CA PRO A 217 4.73 -6.24 13.96
C PRO A 217 5.95 -5.54 13.37
N CYS A 218 6.87 -6.33 12.81
CA CYS A 218 8.10 -5.78 12.28
C CYS A 218 7.87 -4.93 11.03
N ASN A 219 8.35 -3.69 11.11
CA ASN A 219 8.47 -2.80 9.97
C ASN A 219 9.89 -2.23 9.98
N ALA A 220 10.65 -2.53 8.95
CA ALA A 220 12.04 -2.11 8.82
C ALA A 220 12.33 -1.68 7.39
N GLU A 221 13.16 -0.66 7.24
CA GLU A 221 13.51 -0.07 5.95
C GLU A 221 14.95 -0.41 5.59
N THR A 222 15.20 -0.61 4.29
CA THR A 222 16.54 -0.68 3.75
C THR A 222 17.21 0.69 3.89
N PRO A 223 18.41 0.80 4.48
CA PRO A 223 19.15 2.05 4.51
C PRO A 223 19.34 2.65 3.12
N ALA A 224 19.29 3.98 2.99
CA ALA A 224 19.40 4.65 1.70
C ALA A 224 20.72 4.29 0.98
N SER A 225 21.83 4.16 1.71
CA SER A 225 23.13 3.76 1.19
C SER A 225 23.13 2.38 0.51
N GLU A 226 22.28 1.47 0.96
CA GLU A 226 22.16 0.11 0.41
C GLU A 226 21.26 0.06 -0.85
N LEU A 227 20.56 1.15 -1.17
CA LEU A 227 19.69 1.26 -2.35
C LEU A 227 20.44 1.71 -3.62
N GLY A 228 21.75 1.95 -3.54
CA GLY A 228 22.60 2.33 -4.68
C GLY A 228 22.80 1.22 -5.70
N THR A 229 22.64 -0.05 -5.32
CA THR A 229 22.73 -1.20 -6.22
C THR A 229 21.40 -1.48 -6.91
N PHE A 230 21.46 -2.00 -8.15
CA PHE A 230 20.24 -2.34 -8.89
C PHE A 230 19.46 -3.49 -8.24
N ILE A 231 20.15 -4.51 -7.75
CA ILE A 231 19.56 -5.63 -7.01
C ILE A 231 19.83 -5.43 -5.51
N THR A 232 18.79 -5.33 -4.70
CA THR A 232 18.93 -5.30 -3.24
C THR A 232 19.03 -6.74 -2.73
N PRO A 233 20.05 -7.10 -1.93
CA PRO A 233 20.12 -8.41 -1.27
C PRO A 233 18.83 -8.73 -0.50
N ALA A 234 18.44 -10.01 -0.47
CA ALA A 234 17.18 -10.41 0.13
C ALA A 234 17.10 -10.08 1.63
N GLU A 235 18.20 -10.28 2.35
CA GLU A 235 18.35 -10.01 3.78
C GLU A 235 18.30 -8.51 4.14
N LYS A 236 18.62 -7.64 3.17
CA LYS A 236 18.59 -6.18 3.31
C LYS A 236 17.34 -5.55 2.70
N PHE A 237 16.44 -6.36 2.14
CA PHE A 237 15.21 -5.85 1.56
C PHE A 237 14.24 -5.45 2.68
N TYR A 238 13.50 -4.33 2.49
CA TYR A 238 12.61 -3.82 3.52
C TYR A 238 11.58 -4.85 3.98
N VAL A 239 11.27 -4.83 5.27
CA VAL A 239 10.26 -5.68 5.90
C VAL A 239 9.02 -4.85 6.20
N ARG A 240 7.85 -5.36 5.81
CA ARG A 240 6.55 -4.80 6.15
C ARG A 240 5.59 -5.91 6.55
N ASN A 241 5.32 -6.03 7.84
CA ASN A 241 4.36 -6.98 8.37
C ASN A 241 3.21 -6.24 9.07
N HIS A 242 2.03 -6.82 9.04
CA HIS A 242 0.85 -6.33 9.74
C HIS A 242 0.60 -7.12 11.02
N LEU A 243 1.02 -8.38 11.01
CA LEU A 243 0.97 -9.32 12.11
C LEU A 243 2.35 -9.99 12.25
N TRP A 244 2.46 -11.08 12.99
CA TRP A 244 3.65 -11.94 13.05
C TRP A 244 3.87 -12.65 11.72
N VAL A 245 5.07 -13.20 11.54
CA VAL A 245 5.39 -14.03 10.37
C VAL A 245 4.84 -15.44 10.62
N PRO A 246 3.86 -15.92 9.82
CA PRO A 246 3.30 -17.26 10.04
C PRO A 246 4.35 -18.34 9.81
N ASP A 247 4.20 -19.43 10.52
CA ASP A 247 4.87 -20.68 10.20
C ASP A 247 3.94 -21.50 9.31
N VAL A 248 4.28 -21.58 8.02
CA VAL A 248 3.48 -22.26 7.01
C VAL A 248 4.02 -23.65 6.67
N GLY A 249 4.99 -24.14 7.43
CA GLY A 249 5.63 -25.44 7.18
C GLY A 249 6.47 -25.47 5.89
N ASP A 250 6.63 -26.65 5.32
CA ASP A 250 7.43 -26.85 4.13
C ASP A 250 6.70 -26.45 2.85
N ALA A 251 7.45 -26.01 1.84
CA ALA A 251 6.89 -25.61 0.55
C ALA A 251 6.18 -26.76 -0.18
N GLU A 252 6.58 -27.99 0.09
CA GLU A 252 5.96 -29.20 -0.53
C GLU A 252 4.53 -29.41 -0.03
N ASP A 253 4.25 -29.02 1.21
CA ASP A 253 2.93 -29.17 1.84
C ASP A 253 2.02 -27.97 1.58
N HIS A 254 2.58 -26.85 1.13
CA HIS A 254 1.82 -25.63 0.87
C HIS A 254 0.92 -25.78 -0.34
N ARG A 255 -0.32 -25.30 -0.23
CA ARG A 255 -1.32 -25.33 -1.30
C ARG A 255 -1.86 -23.95 -1.57
N LEU A 256 -2.03 -23.65 -2.87
CA LEU A 256 -2.79 -22.50 -3.36
C LEU A 256 -4.14 -22.99 -3.88
N THR A 257 -5.21 -22.47 -3.33
CA THR A 257 -6.57 -22.69 -3.83
C THR A 257 -7.02 -21.51 -4.68
N ILE A 258 -7.55 -21.76 -5.86
CA ILE A 258 -8.23 -20.78 -6.71
C ILE A 258 -9.72 -21.10 -6.65
N GLU A 259 -10.51 -20.17 -6.13
CA GLU A 259 -11.97 -20.22 -6.12
C GLU A 259 -12.49 -19.42 -7.32
N LEU A 260 -13.23 -20.09 -8.19
CA LEU A 260 -13.88 -19.51 -9.36
C LEU A 260 -15.17 -18.78 -8.96
N ILE A 261 -15.73 -18.01 -9.89
CA ILE A 261 -16.92 -17.18 -9.64
C ILE A 261 -18.16 -18.01 -9.26
N ASP A 262 -18.25 -19.25 -9.72
CA ASP A 262 -19.32 -20.22 -9.41
C ASP A 262 -19.10 -20.98 -8.09
N GLY A 263 -17.96 -20.71 -7.40
CA GLY A 263 -17.56 -21.37 -6.16
C GLY A 263 -16.80 -22.69 -6.36
N GLU A 264 -16.48 -23.11 -7.60
CA GLU A 264 -15.59 -24.23 -7.84
C GLU A 264 -14.17 -23.90 -7.38
N GLU A 265 -13.50 -24.86 -6.71
CA GLU A 265 -12.14 -24.68 -6.20
C GLU A 265 -11.14 -25.58 -6.91
N VAL A 266 -10.04 -25.01 -7.37
CA VAL A 266 -8.90 -25.73 -7.95
C VAL A 266 -7.67 -25.50 -7.11
N THR A 267 -7.01 -26.60 -6.68
CA THR A 267 -5.86 -26.52 -5.77
C THR A 267 -4.56 -26.93 -6.46
N TYR A 268 -3.51 -26.17 -6.18
CA TYR A 268 -2.17 -26.35 -6.74
C TYR A 268 -1.12 -26.53 -5.65
N SER A 269 -0.10 -27.35 -5.90
CA SER A 269 1.14 -27.32 -5.14
C SER A 269 2.05 -26.20 -5.65
N VAL A 270 3.04 -25.78 -4.85
CA VAL A 270 4.03 -24.78 -5.28
C VAL A 270 4.81 -25.26 -6.52
N ALA A 271 5.02 -26.56 -6.67
CA ALA A 271 5.70 -27.13 -7.83
C ALA A 271 4.91 -26.95 -9.14
N ASP A 272 3.56 -26.96 -9.06
CA ASP A 272 2.68 -26.77 -10.22
C ASP A 272 2.65 -25.31 -10.70
N LEU A 273 3.02 -24.36 -9.82
CA LEU A 273 2.88 -22.92 -10.04
C LEU A 273 4.07 -22.27 -10.77
N ARG A 274 4.95 -23.03 -11.41
CA ARG A 274 6.07 -22.50 -12.21
C ARG A 274 5.63 -21.90 -13.53
N LYS A 275 4.55 -21.10 -13.50
CA LYS A 275 3.90 -20.45 -14.64
C LYS A 275 3.55 -19.01 -14.27
N ASN A 276 3.23 -18.17 -15.27
CA ASN A 276 2.66 -16.86 -15.01
C ASN A 276 1.27 -17.00 -14.35
N PHE A 277 0.89 -16.01 -13.54
CA PHE A 277 -0.41 -16.03 -12.85
C PHE A 277 -1.58 -16.21 -13.84
N ARG A 278 -1.54 -15.49 -14.96
CA ARG A 278 -2.50 -15.59 -16.05
C ARG A 278 -2.65 -17.04 -16.56
N ASP A 279 -1.53 -17.75 -16.75
CA ASP A 279 -1.54 -19.13 -17.23
C ASP A 279 -2.13 -20.11 -16.19
N VAL A 280 -1.95 -19.80 -14.91
CA VAL A 280 -2.55 -20.57 -13.81
C VAL A 280 -4.07 -20.38 -13.79
N LEU A 281 -4.57 -19.15 -14.01
CA LEU A 281 -6.01 -18.89 -14.13
C LEU A 281 -6.62 -19.64 -15.33
N ALA A 282 -5.95 -19.61 -16.48
CA ALA A 282 -6.41 -20.37 -17.64
C ALA A 282 -6.46 -21.89 -17.37
N HIS A 283 -5.47 -22.42 -16.66
CA HIS A 283 -5.46 -23.84 -16.27
C HIS A 283 -6.55 -24.18 -15.24
N ALA A 284 -6.93 -23.23 -14.40
CA ALA A 284 -8.04 -23.36 -13.45
C ALA A 284 -9.43 -23.34 -14.12
N GLY A 285 -9.49 -23.08 -15.44
CA GLY A 285 -10.75 -23.09 -16.19
C GLY A 285 -11.26 -21.71 -16.63
N VAL A 286 -10.52 -20.63 -16.33
CA VAL A 286 -10.91 -19.26 -16.73
C VAL A 286 -10.67 -19.07 -18.24
N ASP A 287 -11.71 -18.71 -19.00
CA ASP A 287 -11.53 -18.27 -20.38
C ASP A 287 -10.95 -16.85 -20.40
N LEU A 288 -9.69 -16.76 -20.81
CA LEU A 288 -8.98 -15.47 -20.88
C LEU A 288 -9.22 -14.68 -22.17
N ASN A 289 -9.92 -15.26 -23.14
CA ASN A 289 -10.28 -14.57 -24.39
C ASN A 289 -11.67 -13.94 -24.29
N GLU A 290 -12.58 -14.65 -23.62
CA GLU A 290 -13.94 -14.20 -23.34
C GLU A 290 -14.23 -14.43 -21.86
N PRO A 291 -13.61 -13.62 -20.97
CA PRO A 291 -13.78 -13.81 -19.52
C PRO A 291 -15.23 -13.49 -19.12
N ASP A 292 -15.71 -14.21 -18.10
CA ASP A 292 -17.01 -13.97 -17.52
C ASP A 292 -17.13 -12.51 -17.05
N GLU A 293 -18.18 -11.81 -17.51
CA GLU A 293 -18.41 -10.40 -17.22
C GLU A 293 -18.70 -10.13 -15.73
N ASP A 294 -19.09 -11.13 -14.96
CA ASP A 294 -19.33 -11.00 -13.53
C ASP A 294 -18.02 -10.99 -12.72
N ILE A 295 -16.90 -11.43 -13.29
CA ILE A 295 -15.59 -11.35 -12.64
C ILE A 295 -15.02 -9.94 -12.79
N LYS A 296 -14.98 -9.18 -11.70
CA LYS A 296 -14.41 -7.82 -11.65
C LYS A 296 -13.08 -7.77 -10.88
N HIS A 297 -12.86 -8.69 -9.96
CA HIS A 297 -11.74 -8.68 -9.02
C HIS A 297 -11.07 -10.04 -8.90
N ALA A 298 -9.74 -10.02 -8.77
CA ALA A 298 -8.96 -11.11 -8.21
C ALA A 298 -8.59 -10.74 -6.77
N GLN A 299 -9.13 -11.47 -5.80
CA GLN A 299 -8.84 -11.30 -4.39
C GLN A 299 -7.73 -12.27 -3.99
N PHE A 300 -6.80 -11.81 -3.18
CA PHE A 300 -5.66 -12.57 -2.65
C PHE A 300 -5.77 -12.67 -1.14
N VAL A 301 -5.61 -13.87 -0.59
CA VAL A 301 -5.66 -14.14 0.85
C VAL A 301 -4.37 -14.83 1.31
N GLY A 302 -3.73 -14.27 2.32
CA GLY A 302 -2.54 -14.82 2.97
C GLY A 302 -2.87 -15.65 4.20
N ALA A 303 -1.92 -16.48 4.63
CA ALA A 303 -2.10 -17.40 5.76
C ALA A 303 -2.33 -16.69 7.12
N GLU A 304 -1.93 -15.40 7.25
CA GLU A 304 -2.18 -14.58 8.44
C GLU A 304 -3.51 -13.77 8.35
N ALA A 305 -4.40 -14.15 7.44
CA ALA A 305 -5.67 -13.49 7.15
C ALA A 305 -5.55 -12.10 6.49
N TYR A 306 -4.35 -11.68 6.06
CA TYR A 306 -4.21 -10.48 5.23
C TYR A 306 -4.83 -10.70 3.87
N GLY A 307 -5.72 -9.81 3.46
CA GLY A 307 -6.40 -9.87 2.17
C GLY A 307 -6.30 -8.55 1.40
N ALA A 308 -6.25 -8.66 0.08
CA ALA A 308 -6.31 -7.53 -0.85
C ALA A 308 -6.89 -7.98 -2.18
N SER A 309 -7.35 -7.05 -3.00
CA SER A 309 -7.79 -7.34 -4.37
C SER A 309 -7.25 -6.32 -5.36
N ILE A 310 -7.14 -6.77 -6.61
CA ILE A 310 -6.88 -5.95 -7.79
C ILE A 310 -8.01 -6.14 -8.79
N SER A 311 -8.12 -5.25 -9.79
CA SER A 311 -9.06 -5.48 -10.90
C SER A 311 -8.69 -6.76 -11.64
N PHE A 312 -9.69 -7.46 -12.13
CA PHE A 312 -9.49 -8.67 -12.91
C PHE A 312 -8.74 -8.38 -14.21
N ASP A 313 -9.02 -7.23 -14.86
CA ASP A 313 -8.29 -6.78 -16.06
C ASP A 313 -6.78 -6.71 -15.80
N LYS A 314 -6.35 -6.17 -14.66
CA LYS A 314 -4.92 -6.15 -14.28
C LYS A 314 -4.37 -7.54 -14.04
N ALA A 315 -5.17 -8.44 -13.47
CA ALA A 315 -4.76 -9.82 -13.18
C ALA A 315 -4.47 -10.63 -14.44
N ILE A 316 -5.22 -10.39 -15.51
CA ILE A 316 -5.12 -11.12 -16.79
C ILE A 316 -4.37 -10.36 -17.90
N ASP A 317 -4.01 -9.09 -17.67
CA ASP A 317 -3.24 -8.30 -18.64
C ASP A 317 -1.90 -8.96 -18.94
N ARG A 318 -1.64 -9.25 -20.22
CA ARG A 318 -0.37 -9.85 -20.67
C ARG A 318 0.85 -9.02 -20.37
N HIS A 319 0.67 -7.69 -20.30
CA HIS A 319 1.70 -6.72 -19.96
C HIS A 319 1.62 -6.26 -18.51
N GLY A 320 0.67 -6.79 -17.74
CA GLY A 320 0.49 -6.48 -16.33
C GLY A 320 1.50 -7.18 -15.42
N ASP A 321 2.08 -8.29 -15.90
CA ASP A 321 3.14 -9.08 -15.24
C ASP A 321 2.81 -9.46 -13.79
N VAL A 322 1.53 -9.73 -13.49
CA VAL A 322 1.15 -10.28 -12.18
C VAL A 322 1.75 -11.66 -12.02
N MET A 323 2.45 -11.91 -10.91
CA MET A 323 3.27 -13.10 -10.74
C MET A 323 2.94 -13.82 -9.43
N LEU A 324 2.97 -15.16 -9.49
CA LEU A 324 3.13 -16.02 -8.32
C LEU A 324 4.63 -16.22 -8.09
N VAL A 325 5.12 -15.76 -6.93
CA VAL A 325 6.56 -15.71 -6.64
C VAL A 325 6.89 -16.68 -5.53
N TYR A 326 7.82 -17.58 -5.79
CA TYR A 326 8.36 -18.59 -4.86
C TYR A 326 9.87 -18.45 -4.61
N ALA A 327 10.54 -17.58 -5.36
CA ALA A 327 11.97 -17.34 -5.22
C ALA A 327 12.31 -15.85 -5.33
N MET A 328 13.40 -15.43 -4.70
CA MET A 328 13.93 -14.08 -4.69
C MET A 328 15.45 -14.11 -4.87
N ASN A 329 15.96 -13.36 -5.85
CA ASN A 329 17.41 -13.28 -6.14
C ASN A 329 18.05 -14.67 -6.34
N GLY A 330 17.33 -15.64 -6.95
CA GLY A 330 17.82 -16.99 -7.22
C GLY A 330 17.76 -17.95 -6.02
N GLN A 331 17.17 -17.54 -4.90
CA GLN A 331 16.98 -18.36 -3.69
C GLN A 331 15.50 -18.45 -3.34
N ALA A 332 15.12 -19.42 -2.46
CA ALA A 332 13.78 -19.46 -1.89
C ALA A 332 13.44 -18.13 -1.21
N LEU A 333 12.16 -17.75 -1.23
CA LEU A 333 11.71 -16.56 -0.52
C LEU A 333 12.10 -16.63 0.97
N PRO A 334 12.65 -15.56 1.57
CA PRO A 334 12.70 -15.45 3.01
C PRO A 334 11.30 -15.44 3.62
N ARG A 335 11.16 -15.91 4.86
CA ARG A 335 9.86 -15.95 5.57
C ARG A 335 9.21 -14.57 5.66
N ASP A 336 9.95 -13.50 5.97
CA ASP A 336 9.45 -12.11 5.99
C ASP A 336 8.91 -11.64 4.64
N HIS A 337 9.35 -12.25 3.55
CA HIS A 337 8.97 -11.87 2.19
C HIS A 337 7.91 -12.77 1.57
N GLY A 338 7.37 -13.73 2.34
CA GLY A 338 6.21 -14.51 1.94
C GLY A 338 6.50 -15.96 1.55
N TYR A 339 7.57 -16.59 2.08
CA TYR A 339 7.79 -18.04 1.90
C TYR A 339 6.55 -18.85 2.32
N PRO A 340 6.14 -19.87 1.56
CA PRO A 340 6.79 -20.33 0.34
C PRO A 340 6.26 -19.68 -0.95
N LEU A 341 5.15 -18.94 -0.88
CA LEU A 341 4.48 -18.37 -2.05
C LEU A 341 3.90 -16.98 -1.73
N ARG A 342 4.05 -16.06 -2.68
CA ARG A 342 3.37 -14.77 -2.64
C ARG A 342 2.89 -14.35 -4.02
N VAL A 343 1.92 -13.42 -4.08
CA VAL A 343 1.63 -12.68 -5.30
C VAL A 343 2.47 -11.40 -5.34
N LEU A 344 2.94 -11.04 -6.53
CA LEU A 344 3.54 -9.75 -6.83
C LEU A 344 2.74 -9.06 -7.93
N VAL A 345 2.32 -7.83 -7.66
CA VAL A 345 1.55 -6.99 -8.60
C VAL A 345 2.41 -5.79 -8.98
N PRO A 346 3.15 -5.86 -10.10
CA PRO A 346 4.02 -4.77 -10.53
C PRO A 346 3.27 -3.46 -10.74
N GLY A 347 3.89 -2.33 -10.31
CA GLY A 347 3.34 -1.00 -10.45
C GLY A 347 2.25 -0.62 -9.45
N HIS A 348 1.71 -1.59 -8.72
CA HIS A 348 0.74 -1.35 -7.65
C HIS A 348 1.44 -1.10 -6.31
N VAL A 349 0.72 -0.45 -5.38
CA VAL A 349 1.21 -0.31 -4.01
C VAL A 349 1.45 -1.69 -3.39
N ALA A 350 2.49 -1.81 -2.57
CA ALA A 350 2.90 -3.10 -2.01
C ALA A 350 1.80 -3.83 -1.21
N ALA A 351 0.79 -3.10 -0.74
CA ALA A 351 -0.39 -3.66 -0.08
C ALA A 351 -1.19 -4.64 -0.96
N ARG A 352 -1.05 -4.58 -2.29
CA ARG A 352 -1.71 -5.51 -3.22
C ARG A 352 -0.90 -6.77 -3.48
N SER A 353 0.36 -6.81 -3.04
CA SER A 353 1.27 -7.95 -3.22
C SER A 353 1.28 -8.82 -1.96
N VAL A 354 0.24 -9.63 -1.79
CA VAL A 354 -0.02 -10.45 -0.60
C VAL A 354 1.05 -11.52 -0.43
N LYS A 355 1.55 -11.69 0.81
CA LYS A 355 2.53 -12.69 1.22
C LYS A 355 1.83 -13.94 1.77
N TRP A 356 2.57 -15.05 1.84
CA TRP A 356 2.07 -16.34 2.37
C TRP A 356 0.73 -16.72 1.72
N LEU A 357 0.67 -16.53 0.40
CA LEU A 357 -0.55 -16.67 -0.38
C LEU A 357 -1.07 -18.12 -0.32
N ASN A 358 -2.30 -18.29 0.14
CA ASN A 358 -2.95 -19.59 0.21
C ASN A 358 -4.27 -19.66 -0.59
N LYS A 359 -4.89 -18.51 -0.92
CA LYS A 359 -6.12 -18.49 -1.70
C LYS A 359 -6.19 -17.30 -2.65
N VAL A 360 -6.74 -17.55 -3.83
CA VAL A 360 -7.18 -16.55 -4.80
C VAL A 360 -8.67 -16.75 -5.03
N ILE A 361 -9.45 -15.67 -5.01
CA ILE A 361 -10.91 -15.73 -5.24
C ILE A 361 -11.24 -14.81 -6.41
N LEU A 362 -11.90 -15.35 -7.43
CA LEU A 362 -12.45 -14.57 -8.53
C LEU A 362 -13.87 -14.13 -8.16
N SER A 363 -14.12 -12.83 -8.19
CA SER A 363 -15.34 -12.26 -7.61
C SER A 363 -15.82 -11.02 -8.36
N GLY A 364 -17.11 -10.74 -8.28
CA GLY A 364 -17.70 -9.48 -8.71
C GLY A 364 -17.32 -8.30 -7.78
N ASP A 365 -16.97 -8.59 -6.52
CA ASP A 365 -16.67 -7.59 -5.50
C ASP A 365 -15.19 -7.58 -5.12
N GLU A 366 -14.71 -6.41 -4.66
CA GLU A 366 -13.38 -6.32 -4.07
C GLU A 366 -13.32 -7.02 -2.70
N SER A 367 -12.11 -7.42 -2.28
CA SER A 367 -11.88 -8.07 -0.99
C SER A 367 -12.52 -7.30 0.16
N THR A 368 -13.23 -8.00 1.03
CA THR A 368 -13.82 -7.45 2.26
C THR A 368 -12.81 -7.23 3.38
N SER A 369 -11.56 -7.64 3.16
CA SER A 369 -10.48 -7.49 4.13
C SER A 369 -10.35 -6.05 4.61
N GLN A 370 -10.03 -5.90 5.90
CA GLN A 370 -9.74 -4.62 6.55
C GLN A 370 -8.75 -3.76 5.73
N TRP A 371 -7.67 -4.37 5.23
CA TRP A 371 -6.62 -3.66 4.47
C TRP A 371 -7.04 -3.22 3.07
N GLN A 372 -8.14 -3.78 2.55
CA GLN A 372 -8.77 -3.33 1.31
C GLN A 372 -9.83 -2.27 1.58
N LYS A 373 -10.72 -2.51 2.55
CA LYS A 373 -11.91 -1.67 2.79
C LYS A 373 -11.63 -0.48 3.70
N ARG A 374 -10.74 -0.62 4.71
CA ARG A 374 -10.57 0.35 5.81
C ARG A 374 -9.11 0.74 6.06
N ASP A 375 -8.23 0.52 5.09
CA ASP A 375 -6.85 1.00 5.05
C ASP A 375 -6.51 1.40 3.61
N TYR A 376 -5.28 1.72 3.30
CA TYR A 376 -4.75 2.03 1.97
C TYR A 376 -5.74 2.75 1.03
N LYS A 377 -6.41 3.77 1.56
CA LYS A 377 -7.29 4.71 0.85
C LYS A 377 -6.81 6.14 1.06
N CYS A 378 -7.09 7.04 0.11
CA CYS A 378 -6.77 8.46 0.20
C CYS A 378 -8.05 9.28 0.27
N PHE A 379 -8.07 10.25 1.19
CA PHE A 379 -9.22 11.11 1.43
C PHE A 379 -8.82 12.57 1.27
N GLY A 380 -9.80 13.46 1.17
CA GLY A 380 -9.56 14.89 1.11
C GLY A 380 -9.02 15.47 2.42
N PRO A 381 -8.48 16.70 2.39
CA PRO A 381 -7.79 17.31 3.53
C PRO A 381 -8.68 17.63 4.73
N ASN A 382 -9.99 17.61 4.57
CA ASN A 382 -11.00 17.82 5.62
C ASN A 382 -11.48 16.53 6.29
N VAL A 383 -10.94 15.37 5.89
CA VAL A 383 -11.25 14.06 6.48
C VAL A 383 -10.16 13.69 7.49
N ALA A 384 -10.58 13.27 8.67
CA ALA A 384 -9.72 12.83 9.77
C ALA A 384 -10.21 11.48 10.31
N SER A 385 -9.47 10.86 11.22
CA SER A 385 -9.79 9.54 11.79
C SER A 385 -11.17 9.47 12.46
N HIS A 386 -11.68 10.60 12.99
CA HIS A 386 -12.95 10.66 13.71
C HIS A 386 -14.18 10.89 12.81
N ASN A 387 -13.99 11.29 11.54
CA ASN A 387 -15.09 11.59 10.62
C ASN A 387 -14.96 10.87 9.28
N VAL A 388 -14.06 9.89 9.17
CA VAL A 388 -13.87 9.14 7.93
C VAL A 388 -15.06 8.23 7.65
N ASN A 389 -15.60 8.34 6.43
CA ASN A 389 -16.41 7.29 5.84
C ASN A 389 -15.54 6.54 4.83
N TRP A 390 -15.26 5.28 5.11
CA TRP A 390 -14.33 4.48 4.31
C TRP A 390 -14.85 4.17 2.90
N ASP A 391 -16.15 4.26 2.67
CA ASP A 391 -16.76 3.99 1.37
C ASP A 391 -16.63 5.18 0.40
N ASP A 392 -16.27 6.36 0.89
CA ASP A 392 -16.14 7.58 0.07
C ASP A 392 -14.88 7.60 -0.81
N ALA A 393 -13.94 6.68 -0.61
CA ALA A 393 -12.71 6.61 -1.39
C ALA A 393 -12.43 5.19 -1.90
N PRO A 394 -11.93 5.04 -3.13
CA PRO A 394 -11.50 3.75 -3.65
C PRO A 394 -10.23 3.24 -2.95
N ALA A 395 -10.04 1.94 -2.98
CA ALA A 395 -8.79 1.31 -2.56
C ALA A 395 -7.65 1.70 -3.51
N ILE A 396 -6.52 2.15 -2.94
CA ILE A 396 -5.33 2.54 -3.72
C ILE A 396 -4.81 1.34 -4.49
N GLN A 397 -4.58 1.50 -5.79
CA GLN A 397 -4.03 0.48 -6.67
C GLN A 397 -2.61 0.85 -7.14
N GLU A 398 -2.47 1.78 -8.08
CA GLU A 398 -1.19 2.15 -8.66
C GLU A 398 -0.37 3.07 -7.76
N THR A 399 0.96 2.97 -7.92
CA THR A 399 1.92 3.85 -7.26
C THR A 399 2.15 5.09 -8.14
N PRO A 400 2.10 6.32 -7.60
CA PRO A 400 2.44 7.52 -8.35
C PRO A 400 3.94 7.59 -8.65
N VAL A 401 4.34 8.54 -9.52
CA VAL A 401 5.75 8.85 -9.79
C VAL A 401 6.47 9.16 -8.48
N GLN A 402 7.63 8.54 -8.28
CA GLN A 402 8.47 8.73 -7.10
C GLN A 402 9.94 8.82 -7.49
N SER A 403 10.70 9.60 -6.73
CA SER A 403 12.17 9.63 -6.81
C SER A 403 12.78 9.86 -5.44
N ALA A 404 14.01 9.43 -5.26
CA ALA A 404 14.77 9.65 -4.03
C ALA A 404 16.26 9.82 -4.31
N ILE A 405 16.92 10.64 -3.51
CA ILE A 405 18.37 10.71 -3.39
C ILE A 405 18.79 9.64 -2.39
N THR A 406 19.67 8.72 -2.78
CA THR A 406 20.15 7.61 -1.95
C THR A 406 21.61 7.74 -1.60
N GLY A 407 22.37 8.54 -2.35
CA GLY A 407 23.79 8.79 -2.13
C GLY A 407 24.18 10.24 -2.37
N VAL A 408 25.05 10.77 -1.48
CA VAL A 408 25.67 12.09 -1.60
C VAL A 408 27.15 11.90 -1.32
N ARG A 409 27.98 12.01 -2.35
CA ARG A 409 29.44 11.79 -2.24
C ARG A 409 30.20 13.04 -2.68
N GLN A 410 31.16 13.50 -1.88
CA GLN A 410 32.02 14.62 -2.22
C GLN A 410 33.29 14.15 -2.92
N VAL A 411 33.64 14.77 -4.04
CA VAL A 411 34.87 14.55 -4.79
C VAL A 411 35.75 15.79 -4.67
N LYS A 412 36.89 15.67 -3.94
CA LYS A 412 37.79 16.77 -3.61
C LYS A 412 39.26 16.42 -3.89
N GLY A 413 40.07 17.47 -4.12
CA GLY A 413 41.51 17.43 -4.11
C GLY A 413 42.13 16.36 -5.01
N ASP A 414 43.10 15.59 -4.48
CA ASP A 414 43.82 14.56 -5.23
C ASP A 414 42.91 13.44 -5.75
N ARG A 415 41.78 13.19 -5.11
CA ARG A 415 40.77 12.22 -5.57
C ARG A 415 40.06 12.69 -6.84
N LEU A 416 40.13 13.98 -7.20
CA LEU A 416 39.58 14.48 -8.46
C LEU A 416 40.30 13.89 -9.67
N ARG A 417 41.61 13.60 -9.57
CA ARG A 417 42.42 13.07 -10.68
C ARG A 417 42.32 11.55 -10.81
N ASP A 418 42.14 10.85 -9.70
CA ASP A 418 42.23 9.39 -9.63
C ASP A 418 40.88 8.68 -9.39
N SER A 419 39.77 9.43 -9.14
CA SER A 419 38.47 8.80 -8.95
C SER A 419 37.83 8.40 -10.27
N ASP A 420 37.31 7.18 -10.34
CA ASP A 420 36.51 6.73 -11.47
C ASP A 420 35.31 7.66 -11.73
N LEU A 421 34.77 8.28 -10.70
CA LEU A 421 33.71 9.26 -10.80
C LEU A 421 34.16 10.53 -11.53
N ALA A 422 35.33 11.08 -11.18
CA ALA A 422 35.88 12.25 -11.87
C ALA A 422 36.12 11.98 -13.36
N ARG A 423 36.64 10.78 -13.67
CA ARG A 423 36.85 10.36 -15.06
C ARG A 423 35.55 10.17 -15.83
N VAL A 424 34.57 9.51 -15.23
CA VAL A 424 33.26 9.25 -15.86
C VAL A 424 32.50 10.54 -16.13
N TYR A 425 32.59 11.54 -15.22
CA TYR A 425 31.85 12.82 -15.32
C TYR A 425 32.69 13.95 -15.92
N GLY A 426 33.95 13.73 -16.21
CA GLY A 426 34.85 14.79 -16.69
C GLY A 426 34.96 15.96 -15.70
N LEU A 427 35.02 15.67 -14.39
CA LEU A 427 35.05 16.69 -13.35
C LEU A 427 36.37 17.41 -13.32
N GLU A 428 36.34 18.73 -13.57
CA GLU A 428 37.53 19.60 -13.55
C GLU A 428 37.64 20.37 -12.21
N GLU A 429 36.56 20.38 -11.43
CA GLU A 429 36.45 21.11 -10.15
C GLU A 429 35.82 20.26 -9.05
N GLU A 430 36.00 20.68 -7.79
CA GLU A 430 35.36 20.02 -6.65
C GLU A 430 33.86 19.96 -6.80
N SER A 431 33.32 18.77 -6.71
CA SER A 431 31.93 18.49 -6.97
C SER A 431 31.33 17.54 -5.95
N VAL A 432 29.99 17.58 -5.82
CA VAL A 432 29.21 16.58 -5.11
C VAL A 432 28.49 15.71 -6.14
N VAL A 433 28.67 14.40 -6.06
CA VAL A 433 27.94 13.43 -6.87
C VAL A 433 26.72 12.94 -6.10
N LEU A 434 25.57 13.16 -6.69
CA LEU A 434 24.27 12.72 -6.20
C LEU A 434 23.83 11.48 -6.98
N GLU A 435 23.31 10.50 -6.28
CA GLU A 435 22.79 9.26 -6.86
C GLU A 435 21.43 8.95 -6.28
N GLY A 436 20.62 8.25 -7.06
CA GLY A 436 19.29 7.85 -6.60
C GLY A 436 18.53 6.98 -7.58
N TYR A 437 17.26 6.84 -7.30
CA TYR A 437 16.32 6.12 -8.14
C TYR A 437 15.07 6.93 -8.41
N ALA A 438 14.34 6.52 -9.46
CA ALA A 438 12.99 6.99 -9.76
C ALA A 438 12.17 5.85 -10.37
N PHE A 439 10.85 5.88 -10.19
CA PHE A 439 9.93 4.95 -10.84
C PHE A 439 8.51 5.52 -10.90
N ALA A 440 7.66 4.92 -11.75
CA ALA A 440 6.23 5.21 -11.83
C ALA A 440 5.43 3.90 -11.81
N GLY A 441 4.22 3.95 -11.29
CA GLY A 441 3.25 2.88 -11.44
C GLY A 441 2.73 2.79 -12.89
N GLY A 442 1.89 1.79 -13.17
CA GLY A 442 1.34 1.57 -14.51
C GLY A 442 2.37 1.11 -15.55
N GLY A 443 3.63 0.87 -15.15
CA GLY A 443 4.72 0.44 -16.03
C GLY A 443 5.24 1.52 -16.97
N ARG A 444 5.01 2.78 -16.67
CA ARG A 444 5.51 3.94 -17.42
C ARG A 444 7.00 4.15 -17.15
N GLU A 445 7.78 4.35 -18.23
CA GLU A 445 9.21 4.60 -18.09
C GLU A 445 9.49 6.01 -17.53
N ILE A 446 10.51 6.12 -16.68
CA ILE A 446 11.04 7.43 -16.26
C ILE A 446 11.92 7.96 -17.39
N ILE A 447 11.50 9.07 -17.97
CA ILE A 447 12.20 9.71 -19.10
C ILE A 447 13.12 10.85 -18.67
N ARG A 448 12.91 11.41 -17.48
CA ARG A 448 13.71 12.52 -16.96
C ARG A 448 13.72 12.53 -15.43
N VAL A 449 14.88 12.88 -14.89
CA VAL A 449 15.03 13.20 -13.47
C VAL A 449 15.71 14.56 -13.37
N ASP A 450 15.09 15.47 -12.65
CA ASP A 450 15.60 16.81 -12.38
C ASP A 450 16.04 16.90 -10.92
N VAL A 451 17.25 17.43 -10.70
CA VAL A 451 17.84 17.62 -9.37
C VAL A 451 18.12 19.11 -9.16
N SER A 452 17.76 19.61 -8.00
CA SER A 452 18.06 20.97 -7.58
C SER A 452 19.13 20.99 -6.49
N PRO A 453 20.19 21.79 -6.64
CA PRO A 453 21.19 21.97 -5.60
C PRO A 453 20.82 23.06 -4.59
N ASP A 454 19.73 23.80 -4.79
CA ASP A 454 19.38 25.06 -4.14
C ASP A 454 17.92 25.13 -3.69
N ASN A 455 17.40 23.99 -3.22
CA ASN A 455 16.04 23.85 -2.68
C ASN A 455 14.92 24.20 -3.68
N GLY A 456 15.11 23.85 -4.95
CA GLY A 456 14.08 24.00 -5.99
C GLY A 456 14.12 25.30 -6.77
N LYS A 457 15.12 26.18 -6.57
CA LYS A 457 15.26 27.45 -7.31
C LYS A 457 15.79 27.23 -8.73
N THR A 458 16.80 26.37 -8.88
CA THR A 458 17.32 25.94 -10.19
C THR A 458 17.29 24.43 -10.31
N TRP A 459 17.26 23.93 -11.56
CA TRP A 459 17.13 22.52 -11.84
C TRP A 459 18.14 22.07 -12.88
N TRP A 460 18.77 20.92 -12.62
CA TRP A 460 19.74 20.29 -13.48
C TRP A 460 19.24 18.88 -13.82
N GLN A 461 19.31 18.51 -15.10
CA GLN A 461 18.90 17.19 -15.53
C GLN A 461 19.96 16.16 -15.15
N ALA A 462 19.55 15.12 -14.43
CA ALA A 462 20.41 14.01 -14.08
C ALA A 462 20.58 13.03 -15.26
N GLN A 463 21.73 12.36 -15.30
CA GLN A 463 21.96 11.25 -16.19
C GLN A 463 21.18 10.03 -15.72
N LEU A 464 20.32 9.48 -16.58
CA LEU A 464 19.68 8.20 -16.36
C LEU A 464 20.67 7.09 -16.67
N LEU A 465 20.84 6.15 -15.74
CA LEU A 465 21.75 5.03 -15.94
C LEU A 465 21.08 3.96 -16.82
N PRO A 466 21.81 3.39 -17.79
CA PRO A 466 21.28 2.33 -18.62
C PRO A 466 21.01 1.10 -17.76
N HIS A 467 19.91 0.42 -18.02
CA HIS A 467 19.75 -0.98 -17.62
C HIS A 467 20.60 -1.85 -18.56
N ASP A 468 21.02 -3.04 -18.13
CA ASP A 468 21.68 -3.98 -19.04
C ASP A 468 20.75 -4.24 -20.24
N LYS A 469 21.33 -4.18 -21.45
CA LYS A 469 20.62 -4.18 -22.73
C LYS A 469 19.77 -5.44 -22.98
N ASP A 470 19.95 -6.50 -22.19
CA ASP A 470 19.27 -7.78 -22.34
C ASP A 470 17.85 -7.82 -21.77
N VAL A 471 17.30 -6.68 -21.31
CA VAL A 471 16.02 -6.60 -20.57
C VAL A 471 14.95 -5.78 -21.29
N HIS A 472 15.27 -5.05 -22.32
CA HIS A 472 14.29 -4.27 -23.07
C HIS A 472 13.86 -4.99 -24.36
N ASP A 473 12.71 -5.65 -24.31
CA ASP A 473 11.84 -5.81 -25.46
C ASP A 473 11.05 -4.50 -25.57
N ASP A 474 11.06 -3.85 -26.73
CA ASP A 474 10.45 -2.52 -26.97
C ASP A 474 8.96 -2.41 -26.65
N ASN A 475 8.31 -3.53 -26.32
CA ASN A 475 6.89 -3.62 -25.97
C ASN A 475 6.61 -3.90 -24.47
N GLN A 476 7.62 -3.84 -23.58
CA GLN A 476 7.44 -4.18 -22.18
C GLN A 476 7.28 -2.95 -21.30
N LYS A 477 6.47 -3.13 -20.24
CA LYS A 477 6.31 -2.13 -19.19
C LYS A 477 7.59 -1.97 -18.36
N ALA A 478 7.88 -0.74 -17.93
CA ALA A 478 9.05 -0.41 -17.11
C ALA A 478 8.75 -0.62 -15.63
N TRP A 479 8.90 -1.85 -15.13
CA TRP A 479 8.63 -2.18 -13.72
C TRP A 479 9.82 -1.96 -12.78
N ALA A 480 11.05 -1.85 -13.32
CA ALA A 480 12.25 -1.64 -12.53
C ALA A 480 12.47 -0.17 -12.19
N TRP A 481 13.13 0.09 -11.07
CA TRP A 481 13.59 1.43 -10.74
C TRP A 481 14.60 1.91 -11.78
N LYS A 482 14.47 3.16 -12.24
CA LYS A 482 15.46 3.86 -13.05
C LYS A 482 16.46 4.51 -12.13
N GLN A 483 17.71 4.05 -12.17
CA GLN A 483 18.79 4.70 -11.44
C GLN A 483 19.25 5.95 -12.18
N TRP A 484 19.65 6.95 -11.43
CA TRP A 484 20.12 8.22 -11.95
C TRP A 484 21.32 8.72 -11.16
N ARG A 485 22.09 9.63 -11.77
CA ARG A 485 23.26 10.23 -11.18
C ARG A 485 23.47 11.65 -11.70
N LEU A 486 23.98 12.56 -10.85
CA LEU A 486 24.35 13.93 -11.22
C LEU A 486 25.56 14.39 -10.42
N ALA A 487 26.51 15.03 -11.07
CA ALA A 487 27.59 15.78 -10.42
C ALA A 487 27.23 17.27 -10.39
N VAL A 488 27.37 17.90 -9.22
CA VAL A 488 27.07 19.31 -9.00
C VAL A 488 28.31 19.99 -8.41
N PRO A 489 28.84 21.08 -9.02
CA PRO A 489 29.97 21.83 -8.47
C PRO A 489 29.67 22.35 -7.06
N THR A 490 30.69 22.34 -6.18
CA THR A 490 30.50 22.73 -4.78
C THR A 490 30.06 24.18 -4.60
N HIS A 491 30.40 25.07 -5.53
CA HIS A 491 29.96 26.47 -5.48
C HIS A 491 28.46 26.68 -5.76
N ALA A 492 27.78 25.68 -6.36
CA ALA A 492 26.34 25.73 -6.64
C ALA A 492 25.47 25.22 -5.48
N LEU A 493 26.10 24.76 -4.38
CA LEU A 493 25.38 24.13 -3.27
C LEU A 493 24.78 25.16 -2.32
N HIS A 494 23.53 24.91 -1.94
CA HIS A 494 22.82 25.69 -0.93
C HIS A 494 22.31 24.80 0.22
N GLU A 495 21.10 25.05 0.72
CA GLU A 495 20.57 24.42 1.94
C GLU A 495 20.20 22.96 1.76
N HIS A 496 19.51 22.63 0.67
CA HIS A 496 18.97 21.29 0.41
C HIS A 496 19.10 20.90 -1.05
N PHE A 497 19.40 19.62 -1.27
CA PHE A 497 19.18 18.96 -2.55
C PHE A 497 17.71 18.55 -2.66
N CYS A 498 17.11 18.77 -3.83
CA CYS A 498 15.78 18.26 -4.14
C CYS A 498 15.84 17.41 -5.40
N VAL A 499 14.96 16.41 -5.50
CA VAL A 499 14.82 15.61 -6.73
C VAL A 499 13.36 15.41 -7.08
N LYS A 500 13.06 15.45 -8.36
CA LYS A 500 11.79 15.06 -8.97
C LYS A 500 12.02 14.27 -10.25
N ALA A 501 11.06 13.42 -10.60
CA ALA A 501 11.08 12.62 -11.81
C ALA A 501 9.87 12.92 -12.69
N VAL A 502 10.01 12.61 -13.99
CA VAL A 502 8.95 12.70 -14.99
C VAL A 502 8.86 11.36 -15.71
N ASP A 503 7.67 10.80 -15.82
CA ASP A 503 7.40 9.58 -16.59
C ASP A 503 7.08 9.89 -18.05
N GLU A 504 6.96 8.85 -18.88
CA GLU A 504 6.65 8.98 -20.33
C GLU A 504 5.30 9.59 -20.64
N SER A 505 4.36 9.63 -19.68
CA SER A 505 3.10 10.33 -19.77
C SER A 505 3.17 11.76 -19.23
N TYR A 506 4.37 12.25 -18.93
CA TYR A 506 4.67 13.57 -18.33
C TYR A 506 4.07 13.80 -16.96
N ASN A 507 3.71 12.74 -16.21
CA ASN A 507 3.39 12.88 -14.79
C ASN A 507 4.66 13.21 -14.02
N SER A 508 4.54 14.08 -13.02
CA SER A 508 5.64 14.48 -12.15
C SER A 508 5.19 14.58 -10.70
N GLN A 509 6.15 14.77 -9.80
CA GLN A 509 5.92 14.90 -8.37
C GLN A 509 5.59 16.34 -8.00
N PRO A 510 4.66 16.58 -7.06
CA PRO A 510 4.42 17.90 -6.50
C PRO A 510 5.59 18.34 -5.63
N GLU A 511 5.70 19.64 -5.42
CA GLU A 511 6.75 20.22 -4.58
C GLU A 511 6.66 19.73 -3.13
N GLN A 512 5.45 19.72 -2.58
CA GLN A 512 5.19 19.43 -1.18
C GLN A 512 4.10 18.37 -1.03
N PHE A 513 4.06 17.76 0.15
CA PHE A 513 3.06 16.77 0.51
C PHE A 513 1.64 17.34 0.60
N ASP A 514 1.51 18.64 0.87
CA ASP A 514 0.20 19.30 1.04
C ASP A 514 -0.77 19.09 -0.12
N ALA A 515 -0.23 18.94 -1.35
CA ALA A 515 -1.02 18.64 -2.53
C ALA A 515 -1.75 17.27 -2.46
N PHE A 516 -1.24 16.35 -1.65
CA PHE A 516 -1.78 14.98 -1.46
C PHE A 516 -2.09 14.68 -0.01
N TYR A 517 -2.16 15.71 0.83
CA TYR A 517 -2.41 15.50 2.24
C TYR A 517 -3.65 14.62 2.44
N ASN A 518 -3.48 13.58 3.22
CA ASN A 518 -4.55 12.79 3.79
C ASN A 518 -4.13 12.30 5.17
N PHE A 519 -5.09 12.08 6.06
CA PHE A 519 -4.81 11.73 7.46
C PHE A 519 -4.03 10.41 7.63
N ARG A 520 -4.04 9.54 6.62
CA ARG A 520 -3.27 8.29 6.61
C ARG A 520 -1.81 8.47 6.12
N GLY A 521 -1.48 9.60 5.50
CA GLY A 521 -0.17 9.82 4.89
C GLY A 521 0.13 8.93 3.68
N ASN A 522 -0.88 8.32 3.08
CA ASN A 522 -0.70 7.44 1.92
C ASN A 522 -0.32 8.24 0.67
N LEU A 523 0.43 7.60 -0.25
CA LEU A 523 0.86 8.14 -1.54
C LEU A 523 1.66 9.45 -1.45
N ALA A 524 2.32 9.72 -0.31
CA ALA A 524 3.20 10.87 -0.14
C ALA A 524 4.37 10.78 -1.13
N ASN A 525 4.33 11.58 -2.21
CA ASN A 525 5.31 11.57 -3.28
C ASN A 525 5.87 12.98 -3.60
N GLY A 526 5.82 13.92 -2.66
CA GLY A 526 6.48 15.21 -2.79
C GLY A 526 7.97 15.07 -3.12
N TRP A 527 8.60 16.14 -3.61
CA TRP A 527 10.05 16.12 -3.91
C TRP A 527 10.83 15.62 -2.70
N HIS A 528 11.71 14.66 -2.92
CA HIS A 528 12.60 14.20 -1.87
C HIS A 528 13.69 15.25 -1.62
N ARG A 529 13.86 15.64 -0.34
CA ARG A 529 14.81 16.67 0.11
C ARG A 529 15.85 16.07 1.03
N VAL A 530 17.13 16.41 0.78
CA VAL A 530 18.26 15.98 1.61
C VAL A 530 19.09 17.21 1.96
N PRO A 531 19.40 17.47 3.25
CA PRO A 531 20.26 18.59 3.65
C PRO A 531 21.66 18.47 3.03
N VAL A 532 22.23 19.56 2.55
CA VAL A 532 23.61 19.61 2.02
C VAL A 532 24.64 19.24 3.10
N SER A 533 24.31 19.47 4.37
CA SER A 533 25.17 19.13 5.53
C SER A 533 25.18 17.64 5.91
N SER A 534 24.30 16.82 5.33
CA SER A 534 24.27 15.36 5.57
C SER A 534 25.45 14.65 4.85
N ARG A 535 26.65 15.23 4.95
CA ARG A 535 27.88 14.65 4.44
C ARG A 535 28.16 13.37 5.20
N SER A 536 28.33 12.26 4.50
CA SER A 536 28.89 11.07 5.12
C SER A 536 30.22 11.45 5.80
N LYS A 537 30.29 11.26 7.10
CA LYS A 537 31.57 11.19 7.78
C LYS A 537 32.12 9.82 7.43
N ASP A 538 32.89 9.74 6.36
CA ASP A 538 33.75 8.58 6.10
C ASP A 538 34.94 8.61 7.05
#